data_0c18c1c1ab2defa56353c4b4dc4a3c10
#
_entry.id   0c18c1c1ab2defa56353c4b4dc4a3c10
#
_cell.length_a   1.000
_cell.length_b   1.000
_cell.length_c   1.000
_cell.angle_alpha   90.00
_cell.angle_beta   90.00
_cell.angle_gamma   90.00
#
_symmetry.space_group_name_H-M   'P 1'
#
loop_
_entity.id
_entity.type
_entity.pdbx_description
1 polymer ?
#
loop_
_entity_poly.entity_id
_entity_poly.type
_entity_poly.pdbx_seq_one_letter_code
_entity_poly.pdbx_strand_id
1 'polypeptide(L)'
;MKIYFAEISDFQIWPYAKAGAKRFLVSYFYQLKNDVISGIYKLVPDAEIFLDSGAYSAFTLNEKINLDEYIEFCKANKDRVAHIASLDDIKDAEKTKQNYDKMTKAGLKVIPTYHIYEPYSYLDYYIKKSDYIAIGGLAIKTMVKKKRRRINAIMDVLDRIPKNKKIHLFGTTDIGILYRVNDRVTSVDSTTSDRRSVYNRTYSVTGMIATIKRENKSRLSVSNVHTLWVYSIYKWLQAERELNAFKELKELKCQTK
;
A
#
# COMPACT_ATOMS: atom_id res chain seq x y z
N MET A 1 -3.67 2.95 -12.17
CA MET A 1 -3.42 2.47 -10.78
C MET A 1 -2.16 3.11 -10.25
N LYS A 2 -2.14 3.56 -8.97
CA LYS A 2 -0.96 4.15 -8.32
C LYS A 2 -0.28 3.12 -7.42
N ILE A 3 1.07 3.13 -7.36
CA ILE A 3 1.83 2.28 -6.44
C ILE A 3 2.47 3.17 -5.37
N TYR A 4 2.16 2.90 -4.10
CA TYR A 4 2.79 3.55 -2.95
C TYR A 4 3.89 2.66 -2.40
N PHE A 5 5.07 3.25 -2.16
CA PHE A 5 6.18 2.56 -1.52
C PHE A 5 6.02 2.66 0.01
N ALA A 6 6.03 1.53 0.68
CA ALA A 6 5.79 1.41 2.12
C ALA A 6 7.05 1.04 2.92
N GLU A 7 6.94 1.12 4.26
CA GLU A 7 8.05 0.86 5.21
C GLU A 7 9.27 1.78 4.99
N ILE A 8 9.01 3.07 4.73
CA ILE A 8 10.07 4.06 4.54
C ILE A 8 10.59 4.54 5.90
N SER A 9 11.90 4.47 6.10
CA SER A 9 12.62 5.11 7.21
C SER A 9 13.56 6.19 6.68
N ASP A 10 14.05 7.09 7.55
CA ASP A 10 14.82 8.28 7.15
C ASP A 10 15.98 7.97 6.21
N PHE A 11 16.77 6.94 6.51
CA PHE A 11 17.93 6.56 5.69
C PHE A 11 17.52 5.92 4.34
N GLN A 12 16.26 5.53 4.19
CA GLN A 12 15.73 4.87 2.99
C GLN A 12 15.17 5.85 1.96
N ILE A 13 14.86 7.10 2.35
CA ILE A 13 14.21 8.07 1.47
C ILE A 13 15.07 8.36 0.24
N TRP A 14 16.40 8.47 0.40
CA TRP A 14 17.31 8.82 -0.69
C TRP A 14 17.22 7.87 -1.91
N PRO A 15 17.29 6.53 -1.78
CA PRO A 15 17.12 5.62 -2.91
C PRO A 15 15.78 5.81 -3.66
N TYR A 16 14.70 6.08 -2.94
CA TYR A 16 13.39 6.33 -3.55
C TYR A 16 13.37 7.65 -4.33
N ALA A 17 13.88 8.73 -3.73
CA ALA A 17 14.01 10.03 -4.39
C ALA A 17 14.89 9.92 -5.65
N LYS A 18 16.03 9.23 -5.56
CA LYS A 18 16.95 9.01 -6.69
C LYS A 18 16.32 8.21 -7.82
N ALA A 19 15.45 7.26 -7.52
CA ALA A 19 14.70 6.49 -8.51
C ALA A 19 13.53 7.28 -9.13
N GLY A 20 13.17 8.44 -8.58
CA GLY A 20 12.04 9.25 -9.04
C GLY A 20 10.69 8.84 -8.45
N ALA A 21 10.67 8.15 -7.31
CA ALA A 21 9.45 7.84 -6.58
C ALA A 21 8.82 9.11 -6.02
N LYS A 22 7.48 9.21 -6.15
CA LYS A 22 6.70 10.35 -5.65
C LYS A 22 5.58 9.95 -4.71
N ARG A 23 5.29 8.66 -4.55
CA ARG A 23 4.20 8.16 -3.71
C ARG A 23 4.72 7.26 -2.61
N PHE A 24 4.37 7.62 -1.37
CA PHE A 24 4.86 6.97 -0.17
C PHE A 24 3.70 6.60 0.74
N LEU A 25 3.70 5.38 1.25
CA LEU A 25 2.83 4.99 2.35
C LEU A 25 3.66 5.03 3.64
N VAL A 26 3.25 5.90 4.54
CA VAL A 26 3.95 6.16 5.80
C VAL A 26 3.11 5.65 6.95
N SER A 27 3.67 4.77 7.76
CA SER A 27 2.98 4.19 8.91
C SER A 27 3.15 5.06 10.15
N TYR A 28 2.03 5.47 10.79
CA TYR A 28 2.03 6.19 12.06
C TYR A 28 2.80 5.44 13.14
N PHE A 29 2.66 4.12 13.21
CA PHE A 29 3.33 3.28 14.20
C PHE A 29 4.84 3.51 14.26
N TYR A 30 5.47 3.82 13.13
CA TYR A 30 6.90 4.13 13.06
C TYR A 30 7.22 5.62 13.13
N GLN A 31 6.22 6.51 12.94
CA GLN A 31 6.40 7.98 13.02
C GLN A 31 6.71 8.46 14.43
N LEU A 32 6.32 7.72 15.46
CA LEU A 32 6.59 8.04 16.87
C LEU A 32 8.09 8.16 17.20
N LYS A 33 8.96 7.65 16.33
CA LYS A 33 10.42 7.67 16.52
C LYS A 33 11.14 8.69 15.64
N ASN A 34 10.61 9.01 14.46
CA ASN A 34 11.26 9.86 13.45
C ASN A 34 10.21 10.57 12.59
N ASP A 35 10.39 11.86 12.28
CA ASP A 35 9.52 12.60 11.36
C ASP A 35 9.85 12.27 9.88
N VAL A 36 9.49 11.07 9.45
CA VAL A 36 9.69 10.59 8.08
C VAL A 36 8.94 11.46 7.05
N ILE A 37 7.78 12.02 7.41
CA ILE A 37 6.99 12.89 6.54
C ILE A 37 7.82 14.12 6.14
N SER A 38 8.43 14.82 7.08
CA SER A 38 9.32 15.95 6.79
C SER A 38 10.57 15.53 6.01
N GLY A 39 11.14 14.36 6.34
CA GLY A 39 12.26 13.78 5.59
C GLY A 39 11.92 13.53 4.12
N ILE A 40 10.72 13.00 3.84
CA ILE A 40 10.24 12.79 2.46
C ILE A 40 10.12 14.12 1.73
N TYR A 41 9.44 15.12 2.28
CA TYR A 41 9.25 16.42 1.62
C TYR A 41 10.56 17.18 1.39
N LYS A 42 11.57 16.99 2.24
CA LYS A 42 12.91 17.56 2.04
C LYS A 42 13.58 17.07 0.74
N LEU A 43 13.39 15.81 0.37
CA LEU A 43 14.01 15.19 -0.81
C LEU A 43 13.05 15.08 -2.00
N VAL A 44 11.74 15.04 -1.76
CA VAL A 44 10.68 14.91 -2.76
C VAL A 44 9.56 15.91 -2.40
N PRO A 45 9.73 17.21 -2.74
CA PRO A 45 8.78 18.26 -2.34
C PRO A 45 7.35 18.08 -2.87
N ASP A 46 7.19 17.37 -3.99
CA ASP A 46 5.91 17.06 -4.63
C ASP A 46 5.41 15.63 -4.29
N ALA A 47 5.84 15.08 -3.15
CA ALA A 47 5.43 13.76 -2.72
C ALA A 47 3.92 13.68 -2.43
N GLU A 48 3.31 12.58 -2.83
CA GLU A 48 1.95 12.19 -2.44
C GLU A 48 2.07 11.14 -1.32
N ILE A 49 1.67 11.51 -0.10
CA ILE A 49 1.79 10.66 1.09
C ILE A 49 0.43 10.06 1.44
N PHE A 50 0.39 8.74 1.63
CA PHE A 50 -0.69 8.00 2.23
C PHE A 50 -0.29 7.65 3.67
N LEU A 51 -0.95 8.24 4.66
CA LEU A 51 -0.74 7.94 6.07
C LEU A 51 -1.53 6.69 6.44
N ASP A 52 -0.83 5.63 6.81
CA ASP A 52 -1.38 4.38 7.35
C ASP A 52 -1.28 4.36 8.87
N SER A 53 -2.20 3.68 9.56
CA SER A 53 -2.18 3.53 11.01
C SER A 53 -1.00 2.70 11.51
N GLY A 54 -0.59 1.69 10.74
CA GLY A 54 0.41 0.71 11.15
C GLY A 54 -0.17 -0.44 11.99
N ALA A 55 -1.49 -0.65 11.95
CA ALA A 55 -2.16 -1.70 12.73
C ALA A 55 -1.58 -3.09 12.50
N TYR A 56 -1.19 -3.45 11.26
CA TYR A 56 -0.54 -4.72 10.97
C TYR A 56 0.82 -4.86 11.66
N SER A 57 1.63 -3.80 11.69
CA SER A 57 2.92 -3.80 12.38
C SER A 57 2.75 -3.91 13.90
N ALA A 58 1.85 -3.12 14.47
CA ALA A 58 1.51 -3.20 15.89
C ALA A 58 1.03 -4.60 16.28
N PHE A 59 0.12 -5.18 15.48
CA PHE A 59 -0.37 -6.54 15.68
C PHE A 59 0.76 -7.59 15.65
N THR A 60 1.70 -7.51 14.68
CA THR A 60 2.80 -8.47 14.58
C THR A 60 3.82 -8.35 15.71
N LEU A 61 3.95 -7.16 16.31
CA LEU A 61 4.82 -6.89 17.44
C LEU A 61 4.11 -7.02 18.80
N ASN A 62 2.83 -7.43 18.79
CA ASN A 62 1.97 -7.51 19.98
C ASN A 62 1.87 -6.17 20.74
N GLU A 63 1.87 -5.06 20.00
CA GLU A 63 1.70 -3.70 20.50
C GLU A 63 0.29 -3.17 20.15
N LYS A 64 -0.10 -2.06 20.79
CA LYS A 64 -1.39 -1.40 20.54
C LYS A 64 -1.17 0.06 20.14
N ILE A 65 -1.97 0.52 19.20
CA ILE A 65 -2.04 1.93 18.83
C ILE A 65 -3.16 2.58 19.62
N ASN A 66 -2.86 3.71 20.27
CA ASN A 66 -3.86 4.54 20.92
C ASN A 66 -4.63 5.33 19.86
N LEU A 67 -5.95 5.13 19.80
CA LEU A 67 -6.79 5.78 18.81
C LEU A 67 -6.83 7.31 18.96
N ASP A 68 -6.87 7.82 20.19
CA ASP A 68 -6.96 9.26 20.41
C ASP A 68 -5.64 9.97 20.02
N GLU A 69 -4.50 9.37 20.34
CA GLU A 69 -3.19 9.87 19.89
C GLU A 69 -3.07 9.82 18.36
N TYR A 70 -3.57 8.75 17.71
CA TYR A 70 -3.58 8.67 16.26
C TYR A 70 -4.49 9.74 15.63
N ILE A 71 -5.66 10.01 16.23
CA ILE A 71 -6.56 11.11 15.78
C ILE A 71 -5.84 12.45 15.85
N GLU A 72 -5.17 12.75 16.95
CA GLU A 72 -4.46 14.04 17.11
C GLU A 72 -3.29 14.13 16.12
N PHE A 73 -2.53 13.05 15.91
CA PHE A 73 -1.50 13.00 14.88
C PHE A 73 -2.06 13.23 13.47
N CYS A 74 -3.20 12.60 13.14
CA CYS A 74 -3.87 12.80 11.85
C CYS A 74 -4.32 14.24 11.66
N LYS A 75 -4.90 14.89 12.70
CA LYS A 75 -5.28 16.30 12.67
C LYS A 75 -4.10 17.23 12.39
N ALA A 76 -2.98 16.98 13.06
CA ALA A 76 -1.75 17.76 12.88
C ALA A 76 -1.12 17.61 11.47
N ASN A 77 -1.40 16.50 10.78
CA ASN A 77 -0.78 16.18 9.50
C ASN A 77 -1.76 16.16 8.30
N LYS A 78 -3.07 16.37 8.51
CA LYS A 78 -4.09 16.24 7.45
C LYS A 78 -3.82 17.08 6.20
N ASP A 79 -3.20 18.25 6.35
CA ASP A 79 -2.87 19.15 5.25
C ASP A 79 -1.53 18.81 4.58
N ARG A 80 -0.79 17.88 5.17
CA ARG A 80 0.51 17.39 4.68
C ARG A 80 0.42 16.03 3.99
N VAL A 81 -0.72 15.35 4.06
CA VAL A 81 -0.88 14.00 3.49
C VAL A 81 -2.08 13.97 2.56
N ALA A 82 -1.97 13.23 1.47
CA ALA A 82 -3.05 13.12 0.49
C ALA A 82 -4.19 12.21 0.98
N HIS A 83 -3.85 11.20 1.76
CA HIS A 83 -4.78 10.19 2.25
C HIS A 83 -4.43 9.77 3.68
N ILE A 84 -5.47 9.42 4.47
CA ILE A 84 -5.34 8.89 5.83
C ILE A 84 -6.18 7.62 5.90
N ALA A 85 -5.59 6.49 6.28
CA ALA A 85 -6.33 5.28 6.64
C ALA A 85 -6.96 5.42 8.03
N SER A 86 -8.14 4.85 8.24
CA SER A 86 -8.66 4.68 9.59
C SER A 86 -7.85 3.62 10.35
N LEU A 87 -7.81 3.72 11.68
CA LEU A 87 -7.18 2.68 12.49
C LEU A 87 -8.04 1.42 12.44
N ASP A 88 -7.51 0.38 11.83
CA ASP A 88 -8.13 -0.94 11.78
C ASP A 88 -7.67 -1.85 12.94
N ASP A 89 -8.51 -2.80 13.31
CA ASP A 89 -8.16 -3.91 14.18
C ASP A 89 -8.13 -5.20 13.36
N ILE A 90 -6.99 -5.90 13.37
CA ILE A 90 -6.76 -7.07 12.51
C ILE A 90 -7.70 -8.24 12.83
N LYS A 91 -8.26 -8.28 14.04
CA LYS A 91 -9.10 -9.39 14.51
C LYS A 91 -10.54 -9.01 14.81
N ASP A 92 -10.84 -7.71 14.84
CA ASP A 92 -12.14 -7.20 15.29
C ASP A 92 -12.70 -6.19 14.30
N ALA A 93 -13.61 -6.66 13.44
CA ALA A 93 -14.28 -5.83 12.43
C ALA A 93 -15.18 -4.75 13.06
N GLU A 94 -15.84 -5.06 14.19
CA GLU A 94 -16.66 -4.05 14.88
C GLU A 94 -15.79 -2.96 15.50
N LYS A 95 -14.64 -3.30 16.05
CA LYS A 95 -13.67 -2.34 16.56
C LYS A 95 -13.13 -1.45 15.43
N THR A 96 -12.80 -2.03 14.29
CA THR A 96 -12.38 -1.30 13.07
C THR A 96 -13.45 -0.29 12.67
N LYS A 97 -14.72 -0.71 12.64
CA LYS A 97 -15.85 0.18 12.32
C LYS A 97 -16.01 1.31 13.34
N GLN A 98 -15.94 1.01 14.64
CA GLN A 98 -16.02 2.03 15.71
C GLN A 98 -14.87 3.05 15.61
N ASN A 99 -13.66 2.60 15.31
CA ASN A 99 -12.51 3.48 15.10
C ASN A 99 -12.74 4.41 13.90
N TYR A 100 -13.21 3.88 12.76
CA TYR A 100 -13.56 4.68 11.59
C TYR A 100 -14.61 5.74 11.92
N ASP A 101 -15.69 5.35 12.63
CA ASP A 101 -16.77 6.27 13.01
C ASP A 101 -16.25 7.38 13.95
N LYS A 102 -15.41 7.03 14.93
CA LYS A 102 -14.80 8.00 15.87
C LYS A 102 -13.87 8.97 15.13
N MET A 103 -13.02 8.51 14.23
CA MET A 103 -12.13 9.36 13.44
C MET A 103 -12.92 10.30 12.52
N THR A 104 -13.96 9.80 11.86
CA THR A 104 -14.86 10.62 11.02
C THR A 104 -15.60 11.67 11.83
N LYS A 105 -16.12 11.29 13.01
CA LYS A 105 -16.78 12.21 13.96
C LYS A 105 -15.83 13.29 14.50
N ALA A 106 -14.54 12.98 14.59
CA ALA A 106 -13.49 13.94 14.93
C ALA A 106 -13.13 14.93 13.80
N GLY A 107 -13.85 14.88 12.65
CA GLY A 107 -13.67 15.77 11.51
C GLY A 107 -12.58 15.34 10.52
N LEU A 108 -12.08 14.11 10.60
CA LEU A 108 -11.09 13.58 9.68
C LEU A 108 -11.76 12.93 8.46
N LYS A 109 -11.22 13.19 7.27
CA LYS A 109 -11.58 12.47 6.04
C LYS A 109 -10.68 11.23 5.92
N VAL A 110 -11.13 10.10 6.48
CA VAL A 110 -10.36 8.85 6.52
C VAL A 110 -10.90 7.81 5.55
N ILE A 111 -10.00 6.96 5.07
CA ILE A 111 -10.29 5.81 4.22
C ILE A 111 -10.53 4.60 5.14
N PRO A 112 -11.75 4.01 5.16
CA PRO A 112 -12.02 2.81 5.95
C PRO A 112 -11.28 1.60 5.38
N THR A 113 -10.86 0.68 6.26
CA THR A 113 -10.23 -0.58 5.89
C THR A 113 -11.20 -1.73 6.12
N TYR A 114 -11.46 -2.51 5.07
CA TYR A 114 -12.19 -3.77 5.13
C TYR A 114 -11.23 -4.94 4.90
N HIS A 115 -11.24 -5.94 5.78
CA HIS A 115 -10.43 -7.14 5.59
C HIS A 115 -11.22 -8.23 4.87
N ILE A 116 -10.61 -8.87 3.88
CA ILE A 116 -11.27 -9.82 2.96
C ILE A 116 -11.91 -11.06 3.62
N TYR A 117 -11.69 -11.27 4.92
CA TYR A 117 -12.25 -12.36 5.70
C TYR A 117 -13.37 -11.94 6.66
N GLU A 118 -13.70 -10.65 6.68
CA GLU A 118 -14.78 -10.10 7.51
C GLU A 118 -16.16 -10.30 6.85
N PRO A 119 -17.24 -10.26 7.64
CA PRO A 119 -18.61 -10.27 7.09
C PRO A 119 -18.83 -9.11 6.11
N TYR A 120 -19.48 -9.37 4.98
CA TYR A 120 -19.78 -8.35 3.97
C TYR A 120 -20.63 -7.18 4.46
N SER A 121 -21.34 -7.33 5.58
CA SER A 121 -22.09 -6.23 6.21
C SER A 121 -21.21 -5.03 6.56
N TYR A 122 -19.93 -5.25 6.92
CA TYR A 122 -18.96 -4.18 7.15
C TYR A 122 -18.54 -3.51 5.84
N LEU A 123 -18.32 -4.30 4.78
CA LEU A 123 -18.04 -3.75 3.45
C LEU A 123 -19.21 -2.88 2.97
N ASP A 124 -20.45 -3.38 3.08
CA ASP A 124 -21.65 -2.66 2.69
C ASP A 124 -21.82 -1.35 3.49
N TYR A 125 -21.42 -1.36 4.76
CA TYR A 125 -21.38 -0.16 5.59
C TYR A 125 -20.39 0.87 5.03
N TYR A 126 -19.16 0.47 4.71
CA TYR A 126 -18.14 1.38 4.18
C TYR A 126 -18.48 1.90 2.78
N ILE A 127 -19.09 1.06 1.92
CA ILE A 127 -19.56 1.48 0.58
C ILE A 127 -20.54 2.65 0.69
N LYS A 128 -21.42 2.66 1.70
CA LYS A 128 -22.40 3.74 1.93
C LYS A 128 -21.77 5.01 2.50
N LYS A 129 -20.64 4.90 3.20
CA LYS A 129 -20.03 5.99 3.97
C LYS A 129 -18.84 6.66 3.30
N SER A 130 -18.14 5.95 2.39
CA SER A 130 -16.89 6.44 1.79
C SER A 130 -16.87 6.21 0.29
N ASP A 131 -16.24 7.15 -0.43
CA ASP A 131 -15.96 7.01 -1.87
C ASP A 131 -14.61 6.35 -2.15
N TYR A 132 -13.82 6.13 -1.10
CA TYR A 132 -12.54 5.47 -1.18
C TYR A 132 -12.43 4.44 -0.06
N ILE A 133 -12.24 3.17 -0.40
CA ILE A 133 -12.21 2.04 0.53
C ILE A 133 -10.88 1.33 0.39
N ALA A 134 -10.25 1.00 1.51
CA ALA A 134 -9.06 0.15 1.52
C ALA A 134 -9.45 -1.31 1.80
N ILE A 135 -8.80 -2.23 1.10
CA ILE A 135 -8.97 -3.67 1.29
C ILE A 135 -7.70 -4.22 1.92
N GLY A 136 -7.83 -4.69 3.15
CA GLY A 136 -6.77 -5.27 3.96
C GLY A 136 -6.84 -6.80 4.06
N GLY A 137 -5.97 -7.38 4.90
CA GLY A 137 -5.91 -8.84 5.12
C GLY A 137 -5.15 -9.62 4.06
N LEU A 138 -4.66 -8.97 3.01
CA LEU A 138 -3.98 -9.61 1.88
C LEU A 138 -2.57 -10.11 2.22
N ALA A 139 -1.91 -9.48 3.19
CA ALA A 139 -0.58 -9.87 3.67
C ALA A 139 -0.61 -11.03 4.68
N ILE A 140 -1.77 -11.35 5.25
CA ILE A 140 -1.92 -12.38 6.29
C ILE A 140 -1.94 -13.77 5.65
N LYS A 141 -0.77 -14.40 5.54
CA LYS A 141 -0.57 -15.70 4.88
C LYS A 141 -1.39 -16.84 5.48
N THR A 142 -1.75 -16.77 6.75
CA THR A 142 -2.53 -17.81 7.47
C THR A 142 -4.00 -17.81 7.06
N MET A 143 -4.55 -16.70 6.63
CA MET A 143 -5.96 -16.55 6.27
C MET A 143 -6.27 -17.05 4.87
N VAL A 144 -5.34 -16.88 3.91
CA VAL A 144 -5.52 -17.32 2.52
C VAL A 144 -4.25 -17.99 1.97
N LYS A 145 -4.11 -19.30 2.25
CA LYS A 145 -2.89 -20.06 1.95
C LYS A 145 -2.57 -20.26 0.46
N LYS A 146 -3.54 -20.24 -0.46
CA LYS A 146 -3.35 -20.48 -1.90
C LYS A 146 -3.56 -19.21 -2.71
N LYS A 147 -2.61 -18.86 -3.60
CA LYS A 147 -2.68 -17.69 -4.50
C LYS A 147 -4.03 -17.60 -5.24
N ARG A 148 -4.54 -18.72 -5.79
CA ARG A 148 -5.84 -18.76 -6.51
C ARG A 148 -7.00 -18.38 -5.61
N ARG A 149 -7.03 -18.85 -4.34
CA ARG A 149 -8.09 -18.46 -3.39
C ARG A 149 -8.02 -16.98 -3.03
N ARG A 150 -6.80 -16.42 -2.90
CA ARG A 150 -6.62 -15.01 -2.63
C ARG A 150 -7.12 -14.14 -3.79
N ILE A 151 -6.82 -14.53 -5.04
CA ILE A 151 -7.32 -13.83 -6.22
C ILE A 151 -8.86 -13.85 -6.25
N ASN A 152 -9.49 -15.01 -6.05
CA ASN A 152 -10.94 -15.12 -6.04
C ASN A 152 -11.56 -14.24 -4.94
N ALA A 153 -11.04 -14.30 -3.71
CA ALA A 153 -11.52 -13.48 -2.61
C ALA A 153 -11.39 -11.96 -2.90
N ILE A 154 -10.32 -11.53 -3.57
CA ILE A 154 -10.19 -10.14 -4.02
C ILE A 154 -11.27 -9.82 -5.06
N MET A 155 -11.46 -10.67 -6.07
CA MET A 155 -12.47 -10.46 -7.12
C MET A 155 -13.87 -10.40 -6.54
N ASP A 156 -14.24 -11.33 -5.64
CA ASP A 156 -15.55 -11.35 -4.97
C ASP A 156 -15.84 -10.04 -4.22
N VAL A 157 -14.83 -9.48 -3.55
CA VAL A 157 -14.95 -8.17 -2.87
C VAL A 157 -15.08 -7.04 -3.89
N LEU A 158 -14.25 -7.04 -4.96
CA LEU A 158 -14.27 -6.00 -5.99
C LEU A 158 -15.60 -5.97 -6.77
N ASP A 159 -16.18 -7.14 -7.03
CA ASP A 159 -17.46 -7.25 -7.74
C ASP A 159 -18.63 -6.66 -6.91
N ARG A 160 -18.51 -6.67 -5.59
CA ARG A 160 -19.49 -6.08 -4.67
C ARG A 160 -19.38 -4.56 -4.55
N ILE A 161 -18.20 -3.98 -4.81
CA ILE A 161 -17.99 -2.54 -4.71
C ILE A 161 -18.41 -1.85 -6.02
N PRO A 162 -19.27 -0.80 -5.99
CA PRO A 162 -19.65 -0.03 -7.18
C PRO A 162 -18.43 0.52 -7.94
N LYS A 163 -18.51 0.53 -9.28
CA LYS A 163 -17.39 0.93 -10.16
C LYS A 163 -16.92 2.38 -9.98
N ASN A 164 -17.77 3.25 -9.48
CA ASN A 164 -17.45 4.65 -9.20
C ASN A 164 -16.66 4.87 -7.89
N LYS A 165 -16.50 3.83 -7.06
CA LYS A 165 -15.71 3.92 -5.82
C LYS A 165 -14.23 3.70 -6.09
N LYS A 166 -13.39 4.46 -5.38
CA LYS A 166 -11.94 4.25 -5.36
C LYS A 166 -11.59 3.10 -4.44
N ILE A 167 -10.57 2.33 -4.78
CA ILE A 167 -10.14 1.17 -4.01
C ILE A 167 -8.63 1.19 -3.86
N HIS A 168 -8.16 1.01 -2.62
CA HIS A 168 -6.78 0.72 -2.29
C HIS A 168 -6.62 -0.74 -1.86
N LEU A 169 -5.62 -1.46 -2.35
CA LEU A 169 -5.30 -2.81 -1.85
C LEU A 169 -4.03 -2.75 -1.02
N PHE A 170 -4.17 -2.98 0.29
CA PHE A 170 -3.03 -3.01 1.21
C PHE A 170 -2.14 -4.25 1.01
N GLY A 171 -0.82 -4.03 1.05
CA GLY A 171 0.18 -5.08 1.13
C GLY A 171 0.24 -6.03 -0.08
N THR A 172 -0.15 -5.60 -1.27
CA THR A 172 -0.10 -6.45 -2.45
C THR A 172 0.54 -5.79 -3.67
N THR A 173 1.60 -6.42 -4.17
CA THR A 173 2.28 -6.09 -5.43
C THR A 173 2.59 -7.36 -6.23
N ASP A 174 1.75 -8.41 -6.11
CA ASP A 174 1.82 -9.55 -7.03
C ASP A 174 1.34 -9.09 -8.40
N ILE A 175 2.27 -8.98 -9.36
CA ILE A 175 1.99 -8.48 -10.73
C ILE A 175 0.83 -9.25 -11.38
N GLY A 176 0.73 -10.56 -11.15
CA GLY A 176 -0.37 -11.36 -11.71
C GLY A 176 -1.74 -10.99 -11.13
N ILE A 177 -1.79 -10.51 -9.88
CA ILE A 177 -3.00 -9.93 -9.27
C ILE A 177 -3.25 -8.55 -9.88
N LEU A 178 -2.22 -7.69 -9.89
CA LEU A 178 -2.34 -6.31 -10.37
C LEU A 178 -2.86 -6.23 -11.81
N TYR A 179 -2.40 -7.10 -12.70
CA TYR A 179 -2.91 -7.22 -14.08
C TYR A 179 -4.42 -7.52 -14.15
N ARG A 180 -4.95 -8.29 -13.20
CA ARG A 180 -6.36 -8.69 -13.18
C ARG A 180 -7.28 -7.61 -12.63
N VAL A 181 -6.76 -6.78 -11.71
CA VAL A 181 -7.56 -5.80 -10.96
C VAL A 181 -7.28 -4.35 -11.36
N ASN A 182 -6.41 -4.09 -12.34
CA ASN A 182 -5.94 -2.75 -12.68
C ASN A 182 -7.02 -1.79 -13.19
N ASP A 183 -8.12 -2.30 -13.71
CA ASP A 183 -9.30 -1.54 -14.13
C ASP A 183 -10.23 -1.17 -12.96
N ARG A 184 -10.11 -1.87 -11.83
CA ARG A 184 -10.96 -1.69 -10.65
C ARG A 184 -10.26 -0.97 -9.50
N VAL A 185 -8.94 -1.12 -9.38
CA VAL A 185 -8.14 -0.66 -8.25
C VAL A 185 -7.48 0.68 -8.56
N THR A 186 -7.64 1.63 -7.63
CA THR A 186 -7.05 2.97 -7.74
C THR A 186 -5.58 2.97 -7.34
N SER A 187 -5.25 2.28 -6.24
CA SER A 187 -3.89 2.23 -5.72
C SER A 187 -3.59 0.98 -4.93
N VAL A 188 -2.31 0.71 -4.78
CA VAL A 188 -1.75 -0.40 -3.99
C VAL A 188 -0.50 0.06 -3.25
N ASP A 189 -0.09 -0.70 -2.22
CA ASP A 189 1.19 -0.49 -1.56
C ASP A 189 1.96 -1.80 -1.34
N SER A 190 3.25 -1.68 -1.17
CA SER A 190 4.09 -2.80 -0.73
C SER A 190 5.51 -2.37 -0.34
N THR A 191 6.11 -3.14 0.54
CA THR A 191 7.52 -3.12 0.91
C THR A 191 8.40 -3.94 -0.03
N THR A 192 7.84 -4.48 -1.11
CA THR A 192 8.53 -5.47 -1.96
C THR A 192 9.77 -4.90 -2.65
N SER A 193 9.79 -3.60 -2.97
CA SER A 193 10.96 -2.93 -3.57
C SER A 193 12.17 -2.99 -2.63
N ASP A 194 11.97 -2.78 -1.34
CA ASP A 194 13.01 -2.85 -0.32
C ASP A 194 13.45 -4.29 -0.06
N ARG A 195 12.54 -5.16 0.36
CA ARG A 195 12.86 -6.54 0.73
C ARG A 195 13.56 -7.33 -0.37
N ARG A 196 13.23 -7.05 -1.65
CA ARG A 196 13.84 -7.79 -2.74
C ARG A 196 15.21 -7.29 -3.15
N SER A 197 15.48 -6.00 -3.01
CA SER A 197 16.82 -5.46 -3.22
C SER A 197 17.80 -5.99 -2.16
N VAL A 198 17.39 -6.06 -0.91
CA VAL A 198 18.18 -6.65 0.17
C VAL A 198 18.52 -8.12 -0.11
N TYR A 199 17.60 -8.88 -0.70
CA TYR A 199 17.80 -10.28 -1.07
C TYR A 199 18.35 -10.47 -2.49
N ASN A 200 18.92 -9.44 -3.13
CA ASN A 200 19.40 -9.47 -4.52
C ASN A 200 18.33 -9.91 -5.54
N ARG A 201 17.11 -9.50 -5.34
CA ARG A 201 16.00 -9.79 -6.24
C ARG A 201 15.37 -8.50 -6.71
N THR A 202 15.13 -8.42 -8.01
CA THR A 202 14.40 -7.31 -8.62
C THR A 202 13.22 -7.85 -9.43
N TYR A 203 12.17 -7.06 -9.58
CA TYR A 203 11.10 -7.40 -10.50
C TYR A 203 11.42 -6.85 -11.89
N SER A 204 11.20 -7.68 -12.90
CA SER A 204 11.14 -7.22 -14.28
C SER A 204 9.71 -6.81 -14.63
N VAL A 205 9.58 -6.08 -15.71
CA VAL A 205 8.31 -5.62 -16.29
C VAL A 205 7.34 -6.77 -16.55
N THR A 206 7.85 -7.95 -16.91
CA THR A 206 7.03 -9.15 -17.14
C THR A 206 6.55 -9.84 -15.87
N GLY A 207 6.88 -9.29 -14.69
CA GLY A 207 6.57 -9.88 -13.39
C GLY A 207 7.50 -11.03 -13.00
N MET A 208 8.53 -11.31 -13.80
CA MET A 208 9.58 -12.26 -13.42
C MET A 208 10.50 -11.67 -12.36
N ILE A 209 10.95 -12.49 -11.44
CA ILE A 209 11.95 -12.11 -10.44
C ILE A 209 13.33 -12.36 -11.07
N ALA A 210 14.03 -11.29 -11.43
CA ALA A 210 15.42 -11.38 -11.79
C ALA A 210 16.24 -11.57 -10.51
N THR A 211 17.00 -12.68 -10.45
CA THR A 211 18.00 -12.87 -9.38
C THR A 211 19.31 -12.34 -9.91
N ILE A 212 19.87 -11.33 -9.28
CA ILE A 212 21.22 -10.87 -9.57
C ILE A 212 22.16 -11.94 -9.03
N LYS A 213 22.81 -12.70 -9.94
CA LYS A 213 23.80 -13.69 -9.54
C LYS A 213 24.97 -12.96 -8.87
N ARG A 214 25.31 -13.38 -7.67
CA ARG A 214 26.56 -12.98 -7.03
C ARG A 214 27.69 -13.73 -7.72
N GLU A 215 28.51 -13.02 -8.45
CA GLU A 215 29.72 -13.62 -9.03
C GLU A 215 30.74 -13.99 -7.95
N ASN A 216 30.68 -13.37 -6.78
CA ASN A 216 31.55 -13.70 -5.65
C ASN A 216 30.74 -13.79 -4.34
N LYS A 217 31.08 -14.76 -3.47
CA LYS A 217 30.46 -15.00 -2.16
C LYS A 217 30.69 -13.88 -1.12
N SER A 218 31.20 -12.70 -1.52
CA SER A 218 31.44 -11.57 -0.63
C SER A 218 30.12 -10.84 -0.28
N ARG A 219 30.05 -10.30 0.94
CA ARG A 219 28.95 -9.44 1.34
C ARG A 219 28.86 -8.24 0.39
N LEU A 220 27.64 -7.90 -0.05
CA LEU A 220 27.43 -6.67 -0.84
C LEU A 220 27.87 -5.46 0.00
N SER A 221 28.60 -4.54 -0.62
CA SER A 221 28.88 -3.23 -0.02
C SER A 221 27.58 -2.43 0.10
N VAL A 222 27.54 -1.46 0.99
CA VAL A 222 26.39 -0.54 1.17
C VAL A 222 26.03 0.14 -0.15
N SER A 223 27.02 0.56 -0.94
CA SER A 223 26.81 1.15 -2.26
C SER A 223 26.12 0.20 -3.25
N ASN A 224 26.48 -1.08 -3.24
CA ASN A 224 25.84 -2.10 -4.09
C ASN A 224 24.38 -2.35 -3.67
N VAL A 225 24.09 -2.37 -2.37
CA VAL A 225 22.73 -2.49 -1.85
C VAL A 225 21.87 -1.30 -2.30
N HIS A 226 22.38 -0.07 -2.18
CA HIS A 226 21.67 1.12 -2.63
C HIS A 226 21.42 1.10 -4.14
N THR A 227 22.38 0.71 -4.94
CA THR A 227 22.22 0.60 -6.41
C THR A 227 21.12 -0.41 -6.77
N LEU A 228 21.12 -1.58 -6.13
CA LEU A 228 20.09 -2.59 -6.34
C LEU A 228 18.71 -2.09 -5.91
N TRP A 229 18.65 -1.31 -4.85
CA TRP A 229 17.42 -0.74 -4.34
C TRP A 229 16.84 0.30 -5.29
N VAL A 230 17.64 1.27 -5.72
CA VAL A 230 17.25 2.25 -6.76
C VAL A 230 16.74 1.54 -8.01
N TYR A 231 17.44 0.50 -8.48
CA TYR A 231 17.02 -0.29 -9.63
C TYR A 231 15.69 -1.01 -9.40
N SER A 232 15.48 -1.59 -8.21
CA SER A 232 14.21 -2.24 -7.84
C SER A 232 13.04 -1.27 -7.86
N ILE A 233 13.23 -0.08 -7.28
CA ILE A 233 12.21 0.99 -7.26
C ILE A 233 11.90 1.45 -8.69
N TYR A 234 12.93 1.70 -9.51
CA TYR A 234 12.76 2.07 -10.90
C TYR A 234 11.94 1.04 -11.68
N LYS A 235 12.18 -0.27 -11.47
CA LYS A 235 11.39 -1.35 -12.09
C LYS A 235 9.92 -1.34 -11.64
N TRP A 236 9.63 -1.00 -10.40
CA TRP A 236 8.25 -0.84 -9.93
C TRP A 236 7.56 0.37 -10.57
N LEU A 237 8.27 1.49 -10.74
CA LEU A 237 7.74 2.65 -11.45
C LEU A 237 7.49 2.35 -12.94
N GLN A 238 8.33 1.52 -13.56
CA GLN A 238 8.12 1.03 -14.92
C GLN A 238 6.89 0.12 -15.00
N ALA A 239 6.74 -0.83 -14.06
CA ALA A 239 5.58 -1.71 -13.99
C ALA A 239 4.28 -0.93 -13.79
N GLU A 240 4.27 0.12 -13.00
CA GLU A 240 3.12 1.02 -12.84
C GLU A 240 2.71 1.66 -14.18
N ARG A 241 3.66 2.20 -14.93
CA ARG A 241 3.39 2.79 -16.26
C ARG A 241 2.77 1.78 -17.23
N GLU A 242 3.30 0.56 -17.25
CA GLU A 242 2.82 -0.49 -18.14
C GLU A 242 1.43 -1.01 -17.75
N LEU A 243 1.15 -1.15 -16.44
CA LEU A 243 -0.17 -1.50 -15.97
C LEU A 243 -1.22 -0.44 -16.39
N ASN A 244 -0.85 0.86 -16.32
CA ASN A 244 -1.73 1.93 -16.73
C ASN A 244 -1.94 1.96 -18.26
N ALA A 245 -0.89 1.80 -19.06
CA ALA A 245 -1.01 1.67 -20.51
C ALA A 245 -1.86 0.46 -20.92
N PHE A 246 -1.72 -0.68 -20.23
CA PHE A 246 -2.55 -1.86 -20.48
C PHE A 246 -4.03 -1.63 -20.14
N LYS A 247 -4.33 -0.85 -19.09
CA LYS A 247 -5.70 -0.43 -18.76
C LYS A 247 -6.29 0.40 -19.88
N GLU A 248 -5.58 1.43 -20.37
CA GLU A 248 -6.02 2.30 -21.47
C GLU A 248 -6.32 1.49 -22.74
N LEU A 249 -5.46 0.52 -23.09
CA LEU A 249 -5.69 -0.37 -24.23
C LEU A 249 -6.95 -1.24 -24.08
N LYS A 250 -7.27 -1.69 -22.87
CA LYS A 250 -8.54 -2.42 -22.61
C LYS A 250 -9.76 -1.50 -22.81
N GLU A 251 -9.70 -0.27 -22.32
CA GLU A 251 -10.78 0.72 -22.44
C GLU A 251 -11.06 1.05 -23.91
N LEU A 252 -10.02 1.26 -24.72
CA LEU A 252 -10.15 1.51 -26.17
C LEU A 252 -10.83 0.34 -26.90
N LYS A 253 -10.45 -0.91 -26.59
CA LYS A 253 -11.08 -2.11 -27.19
C LYS A 253 -12.55 -2.27 -26.81
N CYS A 254 -13.00 -1.74 -25.70
CA CYS A 254 -14.40 -1.78 -25.29
C CYS A 254 -15.25 -0.70 -26.00
N GLN A 255 -14.64 0.40 -26.47
CA GLN A 255 -15.32 1.50 -27.18
C GLN A 255 -15.50 1.21 -28.68
N THR A 256 -14.73 0.26 -29.23
CA THR A 256 -14.74 -0.12 -30.65
C THR A 256 -15.63 -1.34 -30.96
N LYS A 257 -16.35 -1.83 -29.97
CA LYS A 257 -17.38 -2.87 -30.09
C LYS A 257 -18.78 -2.30 -29.86
#